data_8f77fa80c6985158fea1baf59dc829d8
#
_entry.id   8f77fa80c6985158fea1baf59dc829d8
#
_cell.length_a   1.000
_cell.length_b   1.000
_cell.length_c   1.000
_cell.angle_alpha   90.00
_cell.angle_beta   90.00
_cell.angle_gamma   90.00
#
_symmetry.space_group_name_H-M   'P 1'
#
loop_
_entity.id
_entity.type
_entity.pdbx_description
1 polymer ?
#
loop_
_entity_poly.entity_id
_entity_poly.type
_entity_poly.pdbx_seq_one_letter_code
_entity_poly.pdbx_strand_id
1 'polypeptide(L)'
;NNTGFKSFRSIIFEDLPRTGVPETFSSYQEYSRYVKTLVKSNSIEDPSKIWWDIRPHSEYPTLEFRMCDCSTSLKDAVSIAALIQALVAKVITLRKSNQQWRNYRGSLIHENKWRSAQKGVKSSLIDLGHEKEVPFGDLISEMLEFIDDVVDDLGTRDYIDNILTISN
;
A
#
# COMPACT_ATOMS: atom_id res chain seq x y z
N ASN A 1 24.98 1.03 -10.27
CA ASN A 1 24.54 1.30 -11.64
C ASN A 1 23.19 1.97 -11.63
N ASN A 2 23.02 3.01 -12.45
CA ASN A 2 21.70 3.64 -12.65
C ASN A 2 20.84 2.70 -13.51
N THR A 3 19.76 2.18 -12.94
CA THR A 3 18.81 1.27 -13.62
C THR A 3 17.74 2.01 -14.41
N GLY A 4 17.64 3.34 -14.27
CA GLY A 4 16.56 4.14 -14.83
C GLY A 4 15.26 4.15 -13.99
N PHE A 5 15.17 3.30 -12.95
CA PHE A 5 14.04 3.24 -12.03
C PHE A 5 14.37 3.89 -10.69
N LYS A 6 13.37 4.52 -10.07
CA LYS A 6 13.46 5.07 -8.71
C LYS A 6 13.35 3.96 -7.66
N SER A 7 12.51 2.97 -7.91
CA SER A 7 12.41 1.74 -7.13
C SER A 7 12.73 0.53 -8.00
N PHE A 8 14.00 0.16 -8.07
CA PHE A 8 14.41 -1.08 -8.75
C PHE A 8 14.01 -2.33 -7.96
N ARG A 9 13.90 -2.22 -6.65
CA ARG A 9 13.37 -3.27 -5.78
C ARG A 9 11.97 -3.72 -6.22
N SER A 10 11.07 -2.79 -6.48
CA SER A 10 9.71 -3.11 -6.93
C SER A 10 9.71 -3.94 -8.21
N ILE A 11 10.58 -3.59 -9.17
CA ILE A 11 10.69 -4.31 -10.43
C ILE A 11 11.19 -5.75 -10.23
N ILE A 12 12.24 -5.95 -9.41
CA ILE A 12 12.77 -7.30 -9.14
C ILE A 12 11.72 -8.19 -8.44
N PHE A 13 10.95 -7.62 -7.50
CA PHE A 13 9.95 -8.39 -6.77
C PHE A 13 8.76 -8.79 -7.63
N GLU A 14 8.42 -8.04 -8.67
CA GLU A 14 7.28 -8.35 -9.54
C GLU A 14 7.45 -9.64 -10.35
N ASP A 15 8.68 -10.03 -10.63
CA ASP A 15 8.99 -11.29 -11.35
C ASP A 15 8.84 -12.54 -10.46
N LEU A 16 8.71 -12.38 -9.14
CA LEU A 16 8.57 -13.50 -8.23
C LEU A 16 7.08 -13.94 -8.09
N PRO A 17 6.80 -15.22 -7.93
CA PRO A 17 5.42 -15.68 -7.74
C PRO A 17 4.85 -15.17 -6.42
N ARG A 18 3.55 -14.87 -6.41
CA ARG A 18 2.80 -14.42 -5.21
C ARG A 18 3.30 -13.09 -4.63
N THR A 19 3.75 -12.18 -5.49
CA THR A 19 4.18 -10.81 -5.16
C THR A 19 3.20 -9.78 -5.73
N GLY A 20 3.42 -8.52 -5.43
CA GLY A 20 2.68 -7.40 -5.99
C GLY A 20 1.35 -7.12 -5.30
N VAL A 21 0.43 -6.50 -6.03
CA VAL A 21 -0.89 -6.12 -5.53
C VAL A 21 -1.67 -7.37 -5.17
N PRO A 22 -2.22 -7.49 -3.93
CA PRO A 22 -3.00 -8.65 -3.52
C PRO A 22 -4.29 -8.78 -4.32
N GLU A 23 -4.79 -10.01 -4.43
CA GLU A 23 -6.14 -10.26 -4.93
C GLU A 23 -7.19 -9.75 -3.94
N THR A 24 -8.37 -9.45 -4.44
CA THR A 24 -9.51 -9.05 -3.61
C THR A 24 -10.22 -10.27 -3.07
N PHE A 25 -10.39 -10.34 -1.76
CA PHE A 25 -11.16 -11.37 -1.07
C PHE A 25 -12.42 -10.79 -0.46
N SER A 26 -13.55 -11.49 -0.58
CA SER A 26 -14.81 -11.07 0.03
C SER A 26 -14.82 -11.25 1.55
N SER A 27 -13.96 -12.11 2.09
CA SER A 27 -13.85 -12.41 3.51
C SER A 27 -12.50 -12.99 3.88
N TYR A 28 -12.16 -12.91 5.18
CA TYR A 28 -10.99 -13.60 5.74
C TYR A 28 -11.09 -15.13 5.55
N GLN A 29 -12.28 -15.69 5.54
CA GLN A 29 -12.48 -17.12 5.30
C GLN A 29 -12.08 -17.51 3.87
N GLU A 30 -12.38 -16.68 2.88
CA GLU A 30 -11.96 -16.89 1.50
C GLU A 30 -10.44 -16.81 1.38
N TYR A 31 -9.81 -15.79 1.94
CA TYR A 31 -8.36 -15.70 2.04
C TYR A 31 -7.74 -16.94 2.70
N SER A 32 -8.28 -17.38 3.85
CA SER A 32 -7.78 -18.57 4.54
C SER A 32 -7.90 -19.84 3.68
N ARG A 33 -8.97 -19.96 2.89
CA ARG A 33 -9.17 -21.09 1.97
C ARG A 33 -8.12 -21.06 0.85
N TYR A 34 -7.87 -19.89 0.27
CA TYR A 34 -6.82 -19.68 -0.73
C TYR A 34 -5.44 -20.12 -0.20
N VAL A 35 -5.04 -19.64 0.97
CA VAL A 35 -3.78 -20.01 1.62
C VAL A 35 -3.70 -21.52 1.86
N LYS A 36 -4.78 -22.12 2.42
CA LYS A 36 -4.83 -23.58 2.64
C LYS A 36 -4.68 -24.38 1.35
N THR A 37 -5.20 -23.87 0.24
CA THR A 37 -5.03 -24.51 -1.07
C THR A 37 -3.57 -24.52 -1.49
N LEU A 38 -2.88 -23.39 -1.38
CA LEU A 38 -1.45 -23.30 -1.71
C LEU A 38 -0.58 -24.23 -0.85
N VAL A 39 -0.86 -24.31 0.45
CA VAL A 39 -0.14 -25.21 1.35
C VAL A 39 -0.43 -26.68 1.01
N LYS A 40 -1.69 -27.06 0.84
CA LYS A 40 -2.07 -28.44 0.51
C LYS A 40 -1.55 -28.92 -0.85
N SER A 41 -1.39 -28.00 -1.80
CA SER A 41 -0.81 -28.30 -3.11
C SER A 41 0.72 -28.31 -3.14
N ASN A 42 1.37 -28.15 -1.97
CA ASN A 42 2.82 -28.02 -1.85
C ASN A 42 3.41 -26.85 -2.67
N SER A 43 2.61 -25.83 -2.98
CA SER A 43 3.07 -24.61 -3.66
C SER A 43 3.84 -23.70 -2.73
N ILE A 44 3.51 -23.72 -1.43
CA ILE A 44 4.18 -23.00 -0.34
C ILE A 44 4.22 -23.89 0.91
N GLU A 45 5.21 -23.67 1.77
CA GLU A 45 5.30 -24.33 3.08
C GLU A 45 4.30 -23.73 4.09
N ASP A 46 4.20 -22.41 4.10
CA ASP A 46 3.38 -21.63 5.02
C ASP A 46 3.01 -20.26 4.41
N PRO A 47 2.08 -19.49 5.02
CA PRO A 47 1.65 -18.18 4.51
C PRO A 47 2.75 -17.13 4.40
N SER A 48 3.90 -17.28 5.05
CA SER A 48 5.02 -16.33 4.97
C SER A 48 5.62 -16.24 3.56
N LYS A 49 5.36 -17.24 2.71
CA LYS A 49 5.80 -17.32 1.30
C LYS A 49 4.89 -16.56 0.33
N ILE A 50 3.88 -15.87 0.82
CA ILE A 50 3.06 -14.94 0.06
C ILE A 50 3.65 -13.55 0.29
N TRP A 51 4.16 -12.90 -0.76
CA TRP A 51 4.89 -11.63 -0.65
C TRP A 51 4.13 -10.47 -1.30
N TRP A 52 2.81 -10.47 -1.13
CA TRP A 52 1.99 -9.33 -1.57
C TRP A 52 2.40 -8.01 -0.90
N ASP A 53 2.09 -6.92 -1.54
CA ASP A 53 2.35 -5.56 -1.05
C ASP A 53 1.70 -5.29 0.31
N ILE A 54 0.52 -5.88 0.54
CA ILE A 54 -0.18 -5.89 1.83
C ILE A 54 -0.68 -7.32 2.06
N ARG A 55 -0.44 -7.86 3.24
CA ARG A 55 -0.95 -9.19 3.61
C ARG A 55 -1.30 -9.28 5.10
N PRO A 56 -2.28 -10.10 5.48
CA PRO A 56 -2.46 -10.51 6.86
C PRO A 56 -1.23 -11.29 7.35
N HIS A 57 -0.76 -11.02 8.55
CA HIS A 57 0.29 -11.82 9.17
C HIS A 57 -0.24 -13.20 9.55
N SER A 58 0.60 -14.24 9.44
CA SER A 58 0.17 -15.63 9.66
C SER A 58 -0.10 -15.97 11.13
N GLU A 59 0.61 -15.31 12.05
CA GLU A 59 0.58 -15.62 13.49
C GLU A 59 -0.05 -14.51 14.35
N TYR A 60 0.07 -13.26 13.90
CA TYR A 60 -0.40 -12.09 14.64
C TYR A 60 -1.62 -11.46 13.93
N PRO A 61 -2.57 -10.89 14.67
CA PRO A 61 -3.73 -10.20 14.11
C PRO A 61 -3.34 -8.82 13.57
N THR A 62 -2.38 -8.78 12.66
CA THR A 62 -1.80 -7.56 12.07
C THR A 62 -1.77 -7.65 10.55
N LEU A 63 -1.66 -6.49 9.90
CA LEU A 63 -1.36 -6.36 8.48
C LEU A 63 0.12 -5.98 8.31
N GLU A 64 0.78 -6.65 7.39
CA GLU A 64 2.15 -6.36 6.98
C GLU A 64 2.12 -5.56 5.68
N PHE A 65 2.80 -4.42 5.66
CA PHE A 65 2.93 -3.55 4.48
C PHE A 65 4.35 -3.69 3.93
N ARG A 66 4.47 -4.15 2.69
CA ARG A 66 5.73 -4.57 2.08
C ARG A 66 6.14 -3.73 0.86
N MET A 67 5.26 -2.83 0.37
CA MET A 67 5.50 -2.09 -0.85
C MET A 67 6.60 -1.03 -0.75
N CYS A 68 6.91 -0.54 0.46
CA CYS A 68 7.87 0.55 0.65
C CYS A 68 9.30 0.10 0.44
N ASP A 69 10.11 0.98 -0.17
CA ASP A 69 11.56 0.84 -0.17
C ASP A 69 12.14 1.15 1.22
N CYS A 70 13.39 0.75 1.43
CA CYS A 70 14.10 1.06 2.67
C CYS A 70 14.42 2.55 2.73
N SER A 71 13.88 3.25 3.73
CA SER A 71 14.21 4.65 3.99
C SER A 71 15.56 4.76 4.70
N THR A 72 16.37 5.73 4.29
CA THR A 72 17.64 6.08 4.95
C THR A 72 17.49 7.10 6.08
N SER A 73 16.30 7.73 6.17
CA SER A 73 15.93 8.70 7.21
C SER A 73 14.95 8.05 8.18
N LEU A 74 15.30 8.06 9.47
CA LEU A 74 14.41 7.55 10.52
C LEU A 74 13.09 8.35 10.55
N LYS A 75 13.16 9.67 10.42
CA LYS A 75 11.97 10.53 10.41
C LYS A 75 11.04 10.15 9.26
N ASP A 76 11.57 9.92 8.06
CA ASP A 76 10.76 9.57 6.89
C ASP A 76 10.15 8.17 7.04
N ALA A 77 10.91 7.20 7.57
CA ALA A 77 10.40 5.87 7.85
C ALA A 77 9.21 5.91 8.83
N VAL A 78 9.32 6.69 9.90
CA VAL A 78 8.24 6.86 10.89
C VAL A 78 7.06 7.62 10.28
N SER A 79 7.31 8.62 9.44
CA SER A 79 6.24 9.36 8.72
C SER A 79 5.45 8.45 7.78
N ILE A 80 6.12 7.58 7.04
CA ILE A 80 5.45 6.60 6.18
C ILE A 80 4.63 5.59 7.02
N ALA A 81 5.17 5.15 8.15
CA ALA A 81 4.44 4.27 9.07
C ALA A 81 3.20 4.95 9.65
N ALA A 82 3.31 6.23 10.05
CA ALA A 82 2.19 7.04 10.53
C ALA A 82 1.11 7.22 9.45
N LEU A 83 1.50 7.48 8.20
CA LEU A 83 0.58 7.56 7.07
C LEU A 83 -0.19 6.25 6.85
N ILE A 84 0.51 5.13 6.86
CA ILE A 84 -0.11 3.80 6.74
C ILE A 84 -1.08 3.56 7.90
N GLN A 85 -0.69 3.88 9.13
CA GLN A 85 -1.55 3.75 10.31
C GLN A 85 -2.82 4.60 10.18
N ALA A 86 -2.69 5.86 9.75
CA ALA A 86 -3.82 6.76 9.56
C ALA A 86 -4.77 6.27 8.45
N LEU A 87 -4.25 5.78 7.33
CA LEU A 87 -5.05 5.17 6.26
C LEU A 87 -5.85 3.96 6.77
N VAL A 88 -5.22 3.06 7.53
CA VAL A 88 -5.90 1.90 8.12
C VAL A 88 -6.98 2.35 9.10
N ALA A 89 -6.69 3.31 9.98
CA ALA A 89 -7.66 3.85 10.93
C ALA A 89 -8.86 4.47 10.20
N LYS A 90 -8.62 5.25 9.15
CA LYS A 90 -9.68 5.86 8.33
C LYS A 90 -10.57 4.81 7.66
N VAL A 91 -9.98 3.78 7.06
CA VAL A 91 -10.75 2.68 6.43
C VAL A 91 -11.59 1.92 7.47
N ILE A 92 -11.06 1.70 8.68
CA ILE A 92 -11.82 1.09 9.78
C ILE A 92 -12.99 1.99 10.20
N THR A 93 -12.78 3.30 10.30
CA THR A 93 -13.83 4.28 10.64
C THR A 93 -14.94 4.29 9.60
N LEU A 94 -14.61 4.30 8.32
CA LEU A 94 -15.59 4.17 7.23
C LEU A 94 -16.40 2.87 7.37
N ARG A 95 -15.71 1.75 7.62
CA ARG A 95 -16.36 0.44 7.78
C ARG A 95 -17.33 0.42 8.95
N LYS A 96 -16.98 1.03 10.08
CA LYS A 96 -17.86 1.17 11.26
C LYS A 96 -19.12 2.00 10.94
N SER A 97 -19.02 2.93 10.01
CA SER A 97 -20.12 3.77 9.53
C SER A 97 -20.89 3.17 8.34
N ASN A 98 -20.72 1.86 8.07
CA ASN A 98 -21.30 1.16 6.92
C ASN A 98 -20.93 1.78 5.55
N GLN A 99 -19.78 2.42 5.50
CA GLN A 99 -19.17 2.93 4.28
C GLN A 99 -18.00 2.04 3.88
N GLN A 100 -17.70 2.01 2.58
CA GLN A 100 -16.52 1.31 2.08
C GLN A 100 -15.88 2.11 0.95
N TRP A 101 -14.57 2.00 0.84
CA TRP A 101 -13.86 2.53 -0.31
C TRP A 101 -14.18 1.71 -1.57
N ARG A 102 -14.13 2.36 -2.73
CA ARG A 102 -14.34 1.68 -4.01
C ARG A 102 -13.27 0.62 -4.25
N ASN A 103 -13.67 -0.50 -4.81
CA ASN A 103 -12.75 -1.52 -5.29
C ASN A 103 -12.37 -1.19 -6.74
N TYR A 104 -11.10 -0.97 -6.96
CA TYR A 104 -10.56 -0.75 -8.30
C TYR A 104 -9.91 -2.02 -8.84
N ARG A 105 -9.78 -2.10 -10.16
CA ARG A 105 -9.11 -3.24 -10.80
C ARG A 105 -7.64 -3.26 -10.42
N GLY A 106 -7.11 -4.43 -10.01
CA GLY A 106 -5.72 -4.60 -9.62
C GLY A 106 -4.75 -4.16 -10.72
N SER A 107 -5.09 -4.36 -12.00
CA SER A 107 -4.28 -3.91 -13.12
C SER A 107 -4.08 -2.38 -13.19
N LEU A 108 -5.10 -1.60 -12.80
CA LEU A 108 -4.98 -0.13 -12.74
C LEU A 108 -4.13 0.33 -11.54
N ILE A 109 -4.24 -0.37 -10.42
CA ILE A 109 -3.37 -0.12 -9.26
C ILE A 109 -1.92 -0.47 -9.61
N HIS A 110 -1.73 -1.57 -10.34
CA HIS A 110 -0.40 -2.01 -10.82
C HIS A 110 0.21 -0.99 -11.78
N GLU A 111 -0.58 -0.40 -12.69
CA GLU A 111 -0.11 0.68 -13.57
C GLU A 111 0.43 1.88 -12.77
N ASN A 112 -0.28 2.33 -11.73
CA ASN A 112 0.19 3.40 -10.86
C ASN A 112 1.46 3.01 -10.09
N LYS A 113 1.53 1.77 -9.61
CA LYS A 113 2.72 1.23 -8.95
C LYS A 113 3.93 1.26 -9.89
N TRP A 114 3.75 0.82 -11.14
CA TRP A 114 4.81 0.84 -12.14
C TRP A 114 5.28 2.27 -12.45
N ARG A 115 4.36 3.22 -12.65
CA ARG A 115 4.68 4.64 -12.86
C ARG A 115 5.48 5.22 -11.69
N SER A 116 5.09 4.90 -10.46
CA SER A 116 5.80 5.32 -9.25
C SER A 116 7.18 4.68 -9.15
N ALA A 117 7.32 3.39 -9.47
CA ALA A 117 8.61 2.71 -9.48
C ALA A 117 9.58 3.33 -10.51
N GLN A 118 9.08 3.80 -11.65
CA GLN A 118 9.87 4.40 -12.70
C GLN A 118 10.29 5.84 -12.37
N LYS A 119 9.36 6.70 -11.94
CA LYS A 119 9.56 8.15 -11.85
C LYS A 119 9.56 8.70 -10.41
N GLY A 120 9.16 7.88 -9.42
CA GLY A 120 9.02 8.31 -8.02
C GLY A 120 7.99 9.43 -7.88
N VAL A 121 8.29 10.38 -7.02
CA VAL A 121 7.43 11.54 -6.74
C VAL A 121 7.19 12.47 -7.95
N LYS A 122 7.99 12.33 -9.01
CA LYS A 122 7.83 13.08 -10.26
C LYS A 122 6.87 12.39 -11.23
N SER A 123 6.19 11.33 -10.82
CA SER A 123 5.22 10.64 -11.66
C SER A 123 3.89 11.40 -11.71
N SER A 124 3.18 11.21 -12.83
CA SER A 124 1.74 11.44 -12.89
C SER A 124 1.06 10.07 -12.77
N LEU A 125 0.06 9.99 -11.92
CA LEU A 125 -0.68 8.76 -11.63
C LEU A 125 -2.10 8.85 -12.17
N ILE A 126 -2.76 7.72 -12.27
CA ILE A 126 -4.19 7.68 -12.59
C ILE A 126 -4.96 7.92 -11.30
N ASP A 127 -5.72 9.00 -11.24
CA ASP A 127 -6.80 9.16 -10.29
C ASP A 127 -7.94 8.21 -10.70
N LEU A 128 -8.05 7.11 -9.98
CA LEU A 128 -9.00 6.05 -10.31
C LEU A 128 -10.47 6.45 -10.02
N GLY A 129 -10.67 7.49 -9.21
CA GLY A 129 -12.00 8.02 -8.90
C GLY A 129 -12.56 8.89 -10.03
N HIS A 130 -11.71 9.70 -10.64
CA HIS A 130 -12.06 10.64 -11.69
C HIS A 130 -11.63 10.19 -13.10
N GLU A 131 -10.97 9.04 -13.22
CA GLU A 131 -10.49 8.45 -14.48
C GLU A 131 -9.60 9.40 -15.29
N LYS A 132 -8.72 10.14 -14.60
CA LYS A 132 -7.81 11.12 -15.22
C LYS A 132 -6.39 10.96 -14.71
N GLU A 133 -5.44 11.46 -15.49
CA GLU A 133 -4.05 11.58 -15.05
C GLU A 133 -3.86 12.83 -14.19
N VAL A 134 -3.19 12.69 -13.04
CA VAL A 134 -2.90 13.78 -12.10
C VAL A 134 -1.46 13.68 -11.60
N PRO A 135 -0.83 14.82 -11.25
CA PRO A 135 0.46 14.82 -10.59
C PRO A 135 0.42 14.04 -9.27
N PHE A 136 1.52 13.35 -8.92
CA PHE A 136 1.63 12.60 -7.67
C PHE A 136 1.33 13.46 -6.43
N GLY A 137 1.82 14.72 -6.42
CA GLY A 137 1.62 15.64 -5.30
C GLY A 137 0.15 15.98 -5.03
N ASP A 138 -0.67 16.07 -6.08
CA ASP A 138 -2.10 16.35 -5.94
C ASP A 138 -2.82 15.18 -5.25
N LEU A 139 -2.49 13.93 -5.62
CA LEU A 139 -3.05 12.74 -4.96
C LEU A 139 -2.58 12.60 -3.52
N ILE A 140 -1.34 12.98 -3.22
CA ILE A 140 -0.85 13.01 -1.83
C ILE A 140 -1.64 14.04 -1.03
N SER A 141 -1.86 15.24 -1.55
CA SER A 141 -2.63 16.27 -0.85
C SER A 141 -4.06 15.81 -0.56
N GLU A 142 -4.74 15.22 -1.55
CA GLU A 142 -6.08 14.64 -1.39
C GLU A 142 -6.08 13.50 -0.35
N MET A 143 -5.07 12.64 -0.36
CA MET A 143 -4.94 11.56 0.61
C MET A 143 -4.73 12.09 2.03
N LEU A 144 -3.95 13.16 2.21
CA LEU A 144 -3.75 13.78 3.52
C LEU A 144 -5.04 14.43 4.05
N GLU A 145 -5.80 15.11 3.20
CA GLU A 145 -7.14 15.61 3.56
C GLU A 145 -8.09 14.46 3.94
N PHE A 146 -8.04 13.36 3.22
CA PHE A 146 -8.88 12.19 3.49
C PHE A 146 -8.67 11.59 4.87
N ILE A 147 -7.45 11.58 5.39
CA ILE A 147 -7.10 11.00 6.70
C ILE A 147 -7.10 12.00 7.84
N ASP A 148 -7.29 13.29 7.58
CA ASP A 148 -7.07 14.37 8.54
C ASP A 148 -7.86 14.20 9.86
N ASP A 149 -9.09 13.70 9.77
CA ASP A 149 -9.98 13.47 10.91
C ASP A 149 -9.56 12.36 11.89
N VAL A 150 -8.56 11.54 11.53
CA VAL A 150 -8.05 10.47 12.41
C VAL A 150 -6.64 10.74 12.94
N VAL A 151 -5.93 11.71 12.37
CA VAL A 151 -4.50 11.93 12.64
C VAL A 151 -4.24 12.38 14.07
N ASP A 152 -5.06 13.30 14.60
CA ASP A 152 -4.89 13.87 15.94
C ASP A 152 -5.19 12.83 17.03
N ASP A 153 -6.20 11.99 16.83
CA ASP A 153 -6.52 10.88 17.73
C ASP A 153 -5.38 9.85 17.82
N LEU A 154 -4.62 9.71 16.73
CA LEU A 154 -3.45 8.83 16.68
C LEU A 154 -2.17 9.48 17.26
N GLY A 155 -2.18 10.80 17.51
CA GLY A 155 -1.01 11.54 17.98
C GLY A 155 0.14 11.60 16.99
N THR A 156 -0.14 11.58 15.68
CA THR A 156 0.87 11.42 14.62
C THR A 156 1.01 12.64 13.71
N ARG A 157 0.41 13.78 14.07
CA ARG A 157 0.36 15.01 13.25
C ARG A 157 1.73 15.43 12.70
N ASP A 158 2.74 15.54 13.55
CA ASP A 158 4.08 15.98 13.15
C ASP A 158 4.73 15.06 12.07
N TYR A 159 4.41 13.79 12.12
CA TYR A 159 4.89 12.82 11.12
C TYR A 159 4.11 12.90 9.81
N ILE A 160 2.81 13.12 9.88
CA ILE A 160 1.95 13.30 8.71
C ILE A 160 2.33 14.58 7.95
N ASP A 161 2.59 15.68 8.67
CA ASP A 161 3.04 16.94 8.05
C ASP A 161 4.38 16.78 7.30
N ASN A 162 5.25 15.88 7.76
CA ASN A 162 6.50 15.58 7.08
C ASN A 162 6.30 14.86 5.72
N ILE A 163 5.15 14.25 5.46
CA ILE A 163 4.88 13.57 4.19
C ILE A 163 4.97 14.55 3.01
N LEU A 164 4.50 15.78 3.15
CA LEU A 164 4.65 16.81 2.12
C LEU A 164 6.12 17.13 1.81
N THR A 165 7.01 17.03 2.80
CA THR A 165 8.45 17.22 2.59
C THR A 165 9.07 16.04 1.82
N ILE A 166 8.63 14.82 2.10
CA ILE A 166 9.12 13.60 1.41
C ILE A 166 8.61 13.55 -0.03
N SER A 167 7.43 14.10 -0.30
CA SER A 167 6.75 14.04 -1.60
C SER A 167 7.17 15.15 -2.58
N ASN A 168 7.99 16.10 -2.17
CA ASN A 168 8.56 17.17 -3.00
C ASN A 168 10.02 16.86 -3.37
#